data_d5c4651dc6f6175b17881221d4b7d484
#
_entry.id   d5c4651dc6f6175b17881221d4b7d484
#
_cell.length_a   1.000
_cell.length_b   1.000
_cell.length_c   1.000
_cell.angle_alpha   90.00
_cell.angle_beta   90.00
_cell.angle_gamma   90.00
#
_symmetry.space_group_name_H-M   'P 1'
#
loop_
_entity.id
_entity.type
_entity.pdbx_description
1 polymer ?
#
loop_
_entity_poly.entity_id
_entity_poly.type
_entity_poly.pdbx_seq_one_letter_code
_entity_poly.pdbx_strand_id
1 'polypeptide(L)'
;MNDKTVYSYINDIAQRLKEPRKYGDVSLMIGAGFSKNAQSKGMASMQPPNWSELAEKMYGELYPEPLEAQEKKEWNKQRIIKTSGKNVTKLADEYIANFDRNKINNLIEQSIADEMFVPGELHKRLLKLHWSDIFTTNYDTLLEQTVDMIYRENNYEIIHSQNDLPGSIKPRIIKLHGSIPQVKPYIISDEDYRTYPDKYSALVN
;
A
#
# COMPACT_ATOMS: atom_id res chain seq x y z
N MET A 1 25.97 -6.23 9.50
CA MET A 1 26.26 -5.31 8.38
C MET A 1 27.10 -4.17 8.94
N ASN A 2 28.22 -3.86 8.36
CA ASN A 2 29.15 -2.85 8.94
C ASN A 2 28.59 -1.45 8.67
N ASP A 3 28.45 -0.59 9.70
CA ASP A 3 27.87 0.75 9.58
C ASP A 3 28.46 1.58 8.45
N LYS A 4 29.79 1.49 8.21
CA LYS A 4 30.46 2.15 7.10
C LYS A 4 29.89 1.80 5.72
N THR A 5 29.41 0.56 5.53
CA THR A 5 28.84 0.09 4.27
C THR A 5 27.45 0.69 4.03
N VAL A 6 26.62 0.81 5.07
CA VAL A 6 25.29 1.43 5.00
C VAL A 6 25.40 2.91 4.62
N TYR A 7 26.28 3.67 5.25
CA TYR A 7 26.49 5.09 4.94
C TYR A 7 26.98 5.31 3.50
N SER A 8 27.82 4.42 2.95
CA SER A 8 28.26 4.54 1.56
C SER A 8 27.12 4.39 0.56
N TYR A 9 26.18 3.43 0.77
CA TYR A 9 24.99 3.26 -0.06
C TYR A 9 24.02 4.45 0.05
N ILE A 10 23.81 4.97 1.27
CA ILE A 10 22.97 6.16 1.46
C ILE A 10 23.55 7.36 0.72
N ASN A 11 24.87 7.57 0.77
CA ASN A 11 25.52 8.66 0.06
C ASN A 11 25.44 8.51 -1.46
N ASP A 12 25.59 7.31 -2.00
CA ASP A 12 25.43 7.04 -3.43
C ASP A 12 24.00 7.34 -3.90
N ILE A 13 22.99 6.84 -3.18
CA ILE A 13 21.58 7.14 -3.44
C ILE A 13 21.34 8.66 -3.37
N ALA A 14 21.84 9.33 -2.33
CA ALA A 14 21.64 10.77 -2.15
C ALA A 14 22.30 11.60 -3.28
N GLN A 15 23.45 11.17 -3.79
CA GLN A 15 24.10 11.83 -4.94
C GLN A 15 23.24 11.68 -6.20
N ARG A 16 22.77 10.47 -6.50
CA ARG A 16 21.91 10.18 -7.67
C ARG A 16 20.59 10.95 -7.64
N LEU A 17 20.00 11.11 -6.45
CA LEU A 17 18.78 11.89 -6.26
C LEU A 17 18.98 13.42 -6.36
N LYS A 18 20.22 13.92 -6.21
CA LYS A 18 20.55 15.35 -6.32
C LYS A 18 20.95 15.79 -7.72
N GLU A 19 21.32 14.86 -8.60
CA GLU A 19 21.74 15.20 -9.94
C GLU A 19 20.56 15.70 -10.77
N PRO A 20 20.58 16.98 -11.23
CA PRO A 20 19.43 17.59 -11.91
C PRO A 20 19.21 17.06 -13.33
N ARG A 21 20.03 16.11 -13.79
CA ARG A 21 20.11 15.78 -15.21
C ARG A 21 19.05 14.82 -15.72
N LYS A 22 18.43 13.99 -14.86
CA LYS A 22 17.33 13.09 -15.26
C LYS A 22 16.69 12.47 -14.01
N TYR A 23 15.38 12.45 -13.96
CA TYR A 23 14.69 11.37 -13.26
C TYR A 23 15.22 10.06 -13.84
N GLY A 24 15.88 9.19 -13.12
CA GLY A 24 16.29 8.09 -13.88
C GLY A 24 17.09 6.97 -13.27
N ASP A 25 17.78 7.23 -12.19
CA ASP A 25 18.73 6.23 -11.69
C ASP A 25 18.31 5.53 -10.41
N VAL A 26 17.25 6.02 -9.73
CA VAL A 26 16.80 5.45 -8.45
C VAL A 26 15.30 5.29 -8.45
N SER A 27 14.86 4.06 -8.24
CA SER A 27 13.45 3.75 -7.98
C SER A 27 13.23 3.41 -6.51
N LEU A 28 12.01 3.62 -6.05
CA LEU A 28 11.62 3.41 -4.66
C LEU A 28 10.42 2.45 -4.57
N MET A 29 10.40 1.61 -3.53
CA MET A 29 9.24 0.79 -3.17
C MET A 29 8.65 1.29 -1.86
N ILE A 30 7.34 1.55 -1.85
CA ILE A 30 6.59 2.04 -0.68
C ILE A 30 5.49 1.04 -0.32
N GLY A 31 5.34 0.76 0.96
CA GLY A 31 4.27 -0.06 1.52
C GLY A 31 3.45 0.68 2.58
N ALA A 32 2.43 0.02 3.13
CA ALA A 32 1.44 0.58 4.05
C ALA A 32 2.03 1.25 5.31
N GLY A 33 3.25 0.88 5.73
CA GLY A 33 3.95 1.57 6.81
C GLY A 33 4.22 3.05 6.54
N PHE A 34 4.36 3.45 5.28
CA PHE A 34 4.58 4.85 4.93
C PHE A 34 3.31 5.70 5.11
N SER A 35 2.13 5.13 4.87
CA SER A 35 0.84 5.79 5.09
C SER A 35 0.62 6.25 6.54
N LYS A 36 1.30 5.61 7.52
CA LYS A 36 1.28 6.05 8.93
C LYS A 36 1.80 7.48 9.16
N ASN A 37 2.47 8.09 8.18
CA ASN A 37 2.89 9.49 8.20
C ASN A 37 1.81 10.47 7.72
N ALA A 38 0.62 9.98 7.37
CA ALA A 38 -0.53 10.83 7.03
C ALA A 38 -1.05 11.59 8.25
N GLN A 39 -1.74 12.69 7.98
CA GLN A 39 -2.43 13.48 9.00
C GLN A 39 -3.94 13.21 8.90
N SER A 40 -4.59 13.02 10.05
CA SER A 40 -6.04 12.91 10.12
C SER A 40 -6.68 14.29 9.91
N LYS A 41 -7.77 14.35 9.14
CA LYS A 41 -8.59 15.57 8.98
C LYS A 41 -9.48 15.85 10.20
N GLY A 42 -9.68 14.88 11.08
CA GLY A 42 -10.51 15.00 12.27
C GLY A 42 -9.74 15.41 13.53
N MET A 43 -10.47 15.64 14.62
CA MET A 43 -9.88 15.94 15.93
C MET A 43 -9.24 14.72 16.61
N ALA A 44 -9.58 13.52 16.19
CA ALA A 44 -9.02 12.29 16.73
C ALA A 44 -7.69 11.97 16.05
N SER A 45 -6.71 11.50 16.81
CA SER A 45 -5.44 10.98 16.30
C SER A 45 -5.66 9.60 15.68
N MET A 46 -6.29 9.58 14.50
CA MET A 46 -6.46 8.37 13.69
C MET A 46 -5.22 8.15 12.83
N GLN A 47 -4.91 6.89 12.53
CA GLN A 47 -3.87 6.50 11.59
C GLN A 47 -4.44 5.56 10.54
N PRO A 48 -3.93 5.62 9.28
CA PRO A 48 -4.27 4.63 8.29
C PRO A 48 -3.97 3.21 8.79
N PRO A 49 -4.83 2.22 8.50
CA PRO A 49 -4.63 0.85 8.96
C PRO A 49 -3.42 0.20 8.30
N ASN A 50 -2.88 -0.79 8.98
CA ASN A 50 -1.91 -1.71 8.39
C ASN A 50 -2.58 -3.04 8.02
N TRP A 51 -1.81 -3.95 7.41
CA TRP A 51 -2.28 -5.26 7.01
C TRP A 51 -2.87 -6.10 8.15
N SER A 52 -2.28 -6.03 9.35
CA SER A 52 -2.79 -6.78 10.50
C SER A 52 -4.14 -6.25 10.98
N GLU A 53 -4.33 -4.92 10.97
CA GLU A 53 -5.61 -4.30 11.35
C GLU A 53 -6.72 -4.66 10.36
N LEU A 54 -6.42 -4.76 9.06
CA LEU A 54 -7.35 -5.24 8.05
C LEU A 54 -7.66 -6.74 8.24
N ALA A 55 -6.63 -7.56 8.51
CA ALA A 55 -6.79 -8.97 8.78
C ALA A 55 -7.66 -9.25 10.02
N GLU A 56 -7.51 -8.44 11.08
CA GLU A 56 -8.36 -8.54 12.27
C GLU A 56 -9.85 -8.32 11.95
N LYS A 57 -10.15 -7.37 11.07
CA LYS A 57 -11.53 -7.13 10.63
C LYS A 57 -12.08 -8.32 9.83
N MET A 58 -11.31 -8.84 8.86
CA MET A 58 -11.69 -10.04 8.11
C MET A 58 -11.96 -11.22 9.04
N TYR A 59 -11.06 -11.44 10.01
CA TYR A 59 -11.20 -12.52 10.98
C TYR A 59 -12.46 -12.37 11.84
N GLY A 60 -12.73 -11.18 12.34
CA GLY A 60 -13.90 -10.90 13.17
C GLY A 60 -15.24 -11.10 12.44
N GLU A 61 -15.30 -10.80 11.12
CA GLU A 61 -16.50 -11.07 10.31
C GLU A 61 -16.65 -12.54 9.97
N LEU A 62 -15.57 -13.28 9.72
CA LEU A 62 -15.60 -14.73 9.46
C LEU A 62 -15.88 -15.55 10.72
N TYR A 63 -15.32 -15.14 11.83
CA TYR A 63 -15.32 -15.88 13.10
C TYR A 63 -15.74 -14.94 14.23
N PRO A 64 -17.05 -14.74 14.44
CA PRO A 64 -17.54 -13.93 15.56
C PRO A 64 -16.98 -14.41 16.89
N GLU A 65 -16.61 -13.46 17.76
CA GLU A 65 -16.04 -13.80 19.08
C GLU A 65 -17.04 -14.60 19.92
N PRO A 66 -16.66 -15.79 20.42
CA PRO A 66 -17.56 -16.61 21.21
C PRO A 66 -17.83 -15.99 22.59
N LEU A 67 -18.95 -16.33 23.22
CA LEU A 67 -19.33 -15.84 24.53
C LEU A 67 -18.58 -16.56 25.66
N GLU A 68 -18.34 -17.86 25.49
CA GLU A 68 -17.75 -18.72 26.52
C GLU A 68 -16.24 -18.47 26.67
N ALA A 69 -15.77 -18.29 27.90
CA ALA A 69 -14.39 -17.95 28.21
C ALA A 69 -13.36 -19.00 27.70
N GLN A 70 -13.75 -20.27 27.70
CA GLN A 70 -12.88 -21.34 27.24
C GLN A 70 -12.71 -21.32 25.72
N GLU A 71 -13.79 -21.06 24.98
CA GLU A 71 -13.78 -20.90 23.53
C GLU A 71 -13.02 -19.63 23.09
N LYS A 72 -13.13 -18.54 23.85
CA LYS A 72 -12.38 -17.31 23.60
C LYS A 72 -10.87 -17.53 23.59
N LYS A 73 -10.36 -18.41 24.42
CA LYS A 73 -8.92 -18.70 24.48
C LYS A 73 -8.42 -19.33 23.17
N GLU A 74 -9.15 -20.31 22.65
CA GLU A 74 -8.81 -20.94 21.37
C GLU A 74 -9.06 -19.97 20.20
N TRP A 75 -10.16 -19.22 20.22
CA TRP A 75 -10.47 -18.19 19.24
C TRP A 75 -9.34 -17.15 19.14
N ASN A 76 -8.85 -16.62 20.26
CA ASN A 76 -7.72 -15.68 20.29
C ASN A 76 -6.44 -16.28 19.73
N LYS A 77 -6.16 -17.54 20.01
CA LYS A 77 -5.01 -18.24 19.45
C LYS A 77 -5.10 -18.36 17.93
N GLN A 78 -6.24 -18.77 17.42
CA GLN A 78 -6.50 -18.87 15.98
C GLN A 78 -6.46 -17.50 15.30
N ARG A 79 -7.02 -16.47 15.94
CA ARG A 79 -6.95 -15.09 15.49
C ARG A 79 -5.52 -14.65 15.24
N ILE A 80 -4.64 -14.77 16.24
CA ILE A 80 -3.23 -14.39 16.13
C ILE A 80 -2.53 -15.13 14.98
N ILE A 81 -2.83 -16.43 14.82
CA ILE A 81 -2.23 -17.23 13.74
C ILE A 81 -2.73 -16.76 12.38
N LYS A 82 -4.05 -16.61 12.18
CA LYS A 82 -4.66 -16.29 10.89
C LYS A 82 -4.44 -14.83 10.45
N THR A 83 -4.30 -13.90 11.41
CA THR A 83 -4.12 -12.46 11.11
C THR A 83 -2.66 -12.04 10.99
N SER A 84 -1.71 -12.97 11.02
CA SER A 84 -0.28 -12.66 10.99
C SER A 84 0.44 -13.16 9.74
N GLY A 85 1.41 -12.38 9.26
CA GLY A 85 2.35 -12.75 8.21
C GLY A 85 1.68 -13.25 6.92
N LYS A 86 2.15 -14.39 6.41
CA LYS A 86 1.64 -15.00 5.16
C LYS A 86 0.20 -15.57 5.27
N ASN A 87 -0.36 -15.65 6.46
CA ASN A 87 -1.71 -16.19 6.61
C ASN A 87 -2.79 -15.15 6.26
N VAL A 88 -2.45 -13.88 6.19
CA VAL A 88 -3.39 -12.80 5.82
C VAL A 88 -3.94 -13.00 4.40
N THR A 89 -3.11 -13.41 3.45
CA THR A 89 -3.54 -13.65 2.06
C THR A 89 -4.48 -14.86 1.96
N LYS A 90 -4.21 -15.91 2.73
CA LYS A 90 -5.11 -17.08 2.85
C LYS A 90 -6.43 -16.73 3.55
N LEU A 91 -6.38 -15.88 4.56
CA LEU A 91 -7.58 -15.37 5.23
C LEU A 91 -8.43 -14.55 4.26
N ALA A 92 -7.81 -13.80 3.35
CA ALA A 92 -8.52 -13.08 2.31
C ALA A 92 -9.20 -14.01 1.30
N ASP A 93 -8.55 -15.13 0.88
CA ASP A 93 -9.19 -16.16 0.05
C ASP A 93 -10.42 -16.76 0.76
N GLU A 94 -10.26 -17.09 2.04
CA GLU A 94 -11.35 -17.62 2.87
C GLU A 94 -12.50 -16.61 3.00
N TYR A 95 -12.18 -15.33 3.18
CA TYR A 95 -13.16 -14.26 3.26
C TYR A 95 -13.95 -14.11 1.94
N ILE A 96 -13.23 -14.12 0.81
CA ILE A 96 -13.84 -14.04 -0.53
C ILE A 96 -14.74 -15.27 -0.79
N ALA A 97 -14.32 -16.46 -0.37
CA ALA A 97 -15.09 -17.68 -0.55
C ALA A 97 -16.40 -17.71 0.28
N ASN A 98 -16.39 -17.09 1.47
CA ASN A 98 -17.56 -17.06 2.35
C ASN A 98 -18.54 -15.92 2.03
N PHE A 99 -18.04 -14.80 1.55
CA PHE A 99 -18.86 -13.62 1.22
C PHE A 99 -18.89 -13.38 -0.29
N ASP A 100 -17.98 -12.58 -0.81
CA ASP A 100 -17.66 -12.36 -2.22
C ASP A 100 -16.50 -11.34 -2.37
N ARG A 101 -16.09 -11.12 -3.62
CA ARG A 101 -15.05 -10.13 -3.96
C ARG A 101 -15.48 -8.69 -3.65
N ASN A 102 -16.74 -8.34 -3.83
CA ASN A 102 -17.21 -6.97 -3.57
C ASN A 102 -17.20 -6.66 -2.08
N LYS A 103 -17.53 -7.65 -1.26
CA LYS A 103 -17.54 -7.50 0.20
C LYS A 103 -16.14 -7.17 0.72
N ILE A 104 -15.08 -7.87 0.26
CA ILE A 104 -13.71 -7.56 0.67
C ILE A 104 -13.22 -6.21 0.12
N ASN A 105 -13.58 -5.85 -1.12
CA ASN A 105 -13.25 -4.54 -1.66
C ASN A 105 -13.87 -3.42 -0.81
N ASN A 106 -15.13 -3.55 -0.42
CA ASN A 106 -15.81 -2.59 0.46
C ASN A 106 -15.17 -2.54 1.85
N LEU A 107 -14.77 -3.70 2.41
CA LEU A 107 -14.07 -3.75 3.69
C LEU A 107 -12.73 -3.00 3.62
N ILE A 108 -11.97 -3.16 2.54
CA ILE A 108 -10.71 -2.43 2.30
C ILE A 108 -10.98 -0.93 2.26
N GLU A 109 -11.92 -0.46 1.44
CA GLU A 109 -12.25 0.96 1.29
C GLU A 109 -12.68 1.58 2.63
N GLN A 110 -13.62 0.95 3.32
CA GLN A 110 -14.08 1.40 4.64
C GLN A 110 -12.99 1.37 5.72
N SER A 111 -12.04 0.42 5.60
CA SER A 111 -10.97 0.31 6.58
C SER A 111 -9.92 1.38 6.38
N ILE A 112 -9.55 1.66 5.13
CA ILE A 112 -8.55 2.68 4.80
C ILE A 112 -9.12 4.07 5.02
N ALA A 113 -10.42 4.27 4.76
CA ALA A 113 -11.11 5.55 4.94
C ALA A 113 -10.29 6.73 4.38
N ASP A 114 -9.89 6.60 3.12
CA ASP A 114 -8.93 7.47 2.45
C ASP A 114 -9.29 8.96 2.55
N GLU A 115 -10.58 9.28 2.54
CA GLU A 115 -11.12 10.63 2.70
C GLU A 115 -10.84 11.27 4.06
N MET A 116 -10.50 10.47 5.07
CA MET A 116 -10.19 10.96 6.43
C MET A 116 -8.75 11.43 6.60
N PHE A 117 -7.91 11.25 5.58
CA PHE A 117 -6.49 11.53 5.68
C PHE A 117 -6.01 12.53 4.63
N VAL A 118 -4.92 13.22 4.96
CA VAL A 118 -4.14 14.05 4.04
C VAL A 118 -2.66 13.72 4.17
N PRO A 119 -1.86 13.95 3.11
CA PRO A 119 -0.43 13.73 3.16
C PRO A 119 0.23 14.55 4.25
N GLY A 120 1.08 13.90 5.05
CA GLY A 120 1.94 14.57 6.00
C GLY A 120 3.23 15.10 5.36
N GLU A 121 4.08 15.74 6.17
CA GLU A 121 5.31 16.38 5.70
C GLU A 121 6.30 15.38 5.04
N LEU A 122 6.36 14.14 5.52
CA LEU A 122 7.24 13.14 4.91
C LEU A 122 6.81 12.74 3.50
N HIS A 123 5.50 12.73 3.18
CA HIS A 123 5.02 12.50 1.83
C HIS A 123 5.51 13.60 0.88
N LYS A 124 5.41 14.87 1.29
CA LYS A 124 5.88 16.02 0.51
C LYS A 124 7.38 15.99 0.30
N ARG A 125 8.16 15.72 1.35
CA ARG A 125 9.62 15.61 1.26
C ARG A 125 10.06 14.48 0.34
N LEU A 126 9.37 13.34 0.39
CA LEU A 126 9.65 12.20 -0.47
C LEU A 126 9.51 12.55 -1.95
N LEU A 127 8.38 13.15 -2.32
CA LEU A 127 8.08 13.46 -3.72
C LEU A 127 8.83 14.69 -4.26
N LYS A 128 9.50 15.46 -3.42
CA LYS A 128 10.45 16.51 -3.84
C LYS A 128 11.81 15.96 -4.31
N LEU A 129 12.09 14.68 -4.05
CA LEU A 129 13.29 14.02 -4.54
C LEU A 129 13.08 13.52 -5.98
N HIS A 130 14.17 13.39 -6.75
CA HIS A 130 14.11 13.01 -8.17
C HIS A 130 14.13 11.49 -8.37
N TRP A 131 13.07 10.81 -7.93
CA TRP A 131 12.88 9.40 -8.21
C TRP A 131 12.57 9.17 -9.69
N SER A 132 13.03 8.05 -10.24
CA SER A 132 12.60 7.58 -11.56
C SER A 132 11.17 7.05 -11.51
N ASP A 133 10.98 6.07 -10.65
CA ASP A 133 9.71 5.41 -10.43
C ASP A 133 9.52 5.16 -8.94
N ILE A 134 8.30 5.37 -8.46
CA ILE A 134 7.88 4.99 -7.11
C ILE A 134 6.85 3.89 -7.27
N PHE A 135 7.20 2.68 -6.86
CA PHE A 135 6.27 1.56 -6.81
C PHE A 135 5.57 1.53 -5.46
N THR A 136 4.28 1.26 -5.46
CA THR A 136 3.55 1.12 -4.20
C THR A 136 2.51 0.01 -4.25
N THR A 137 2.40 -0.70 -3.13
CA THR A 137 1.32 -1.67 -2.89
C THR A 137 0.16 -1.06 -2.12
N ASN A 138 0.23 0.23 -1.78
CA ASN A 138 -0.81 0.91 -1.02
C ASN A 138 -2.02 1.21 -1.91
N TYR A 139 -3.20 1.03 -1.35
CA TYR A 139 -4.46 1.34 -2.03
C TYR A 139 -4.86 2.82 -1.88
N ASP A 140 -4.40 3.49 -0.79
CA ASP A 140 -4.71 4.89 -0.49
C ASP A 140 -4.22 5.86 -1.58
N THR A 141 -4.74 7.08 -1.58
CA THR A 141 -4.39 8.14 -2.55
C THR A 141 -3.41 9.17 -2.00
N LEU A 142 -2.72 8.88 -0.90
CA LEU A 142 -1.83 9.85 -0.25
C LEU A 142 -0.69 10.34 -1.15
N LEU A 143 -0.14 9.49 -2.00
CA LEU A 143 0.88 9.89 -2.96
C LEU A 143 0.30 10.76 -4.07
N GLU A 144 -0.86 10.41 -4.61
CA GLU A 144 -1.60 11.16 -5.61
C GLU A 144 -1.96 12.56 -5.08
N GLN A 145 -2.54 12.63 -3.89
CA GLN A 145 -2.82 13.90 -3.21
C GLN A 145 -1.54 14.74 -3.00
N THR A 146 -0.41 14.07 -2.74
CA THR A 146 0.87 14.78 -2.59
C THR A 146 1.33 15.37 -3.91
N VAL A 147 1.19 14.65 -5.03
CA VAL A 147 1.51 15.17 -6.37
C VAL A 147 0.72 16.44 -6.65
N ASP A 148 -0.58 16.45 -6.36
CA ASP A 148 -1.43 17.63 -6.54
C ASP A 148 -0.95 18.83 -5.70
N MET A 149 -0.45 18.58 -4.49
CA MET A 149 0.08 19.63 -3.61
C MET A 149 1.40 20.23 -4.08
N ILE A 150 2.25 19.44 -4.74
CA ILE A 150 3.60 19.85 -5.16
C ILE A 150 3.78 19.98 -6.68
N TYR A 151 2.69 19.95 -7.46
CA TYR A 151 2.73 19.84 -8.92
C TYR A 151 3.64 20.84 -9.63
N ARG A 152 3.94 21.98 -9.00
CA ARG A 152 4.88 22.99 -9.52
C ARG A 152 6.34 22.65 -9.30
N GLU A 153 6.64 21.73 -8.37
CA GLU A 153 8.01 21.34 -8.03
C GLU A 153 8.42 20.07 -8.76
N ASN A 154 7.55 19.03 -8.75
CA ASN A 154 7.76 17.77 -9.45
C ASN A 154 6.42 17.24 -9.98
N ASN A 155 6.40 16.80 -11.22
CA ASN A 155 5.18 16.30 -11.87
C ASN A 155 5.31 14.79 -12.09
N TYR A 156 4.86 14.00 -11.12
CA TYR A 156 4.79 12.54 -11.24
C TYR A 156 3.56 12.14 -12.03
N GLU A 157 3.73 11.24 -13.01
CA GLU A 157 2.62 10.59 -13.68
C GLU A 157 2.13 9.40 -12.85
N ILE A 158 0.82 9.29 -12.65
CA ILE A 158 0.22 8.21 -11.84
C ILE A 158 -0.20 7.08 -12.76
N ILE A 159 0.33 5.89 -12.49
CA ILE A 159 0.03 4.65 -13.19
C ILE A 159 -0.83 3.79 -12.29
N HIS A 160 -2.13 3.77 -12.56
CA HIS A 160 -3.09 2.97 -11.79
C HIS A 160 -3.21 1.54 -12.31
N SER A 161 -2.93 1.34 -13.59
CA SER A 161 -3.04 0.03 -14.25
C SER A 161 -1.96 -0.15 -15.32
N GLN A 162 -1.77 -1.37 -15.78
CA GLN A 162 -0.84 -1.65 -16.88
C GLN A 162 -1.22 -0.92 -18.19
N ASN A 163 -2.47 -0.53 -18.37
CA ASN A 163 -2.93 0.19 -19.56
C ASN A 163 -2.41 1.63 -19.61
N ASP A 164 -2.00 2.19 -18.46
CA ASP A 164 -1.46 3.54 -18.34
C ASP A 164 0.04 3.61 -18.66
N LEU A 165 0.72 2.44 -18.74
CA LEU A 165 2.17 2.37 -19.00
C LEU A 165 2.58 2.82 -20.41
N PRO A 166 1.86 2.43 -21.49
CA PRO A 166 2.24 2.84 -22.83
C PRO A 166 2.19 4.36 -23.00
N GLY A 167 3.33 4.97 -23.32
CA GLY A 167 3.46 6.41 -23.50
C GLY A 167 3.65 7.22 -22.21
N SER A 168 3.65 6.57 -21.05
CA SER A 168 3.90 7.25 -19.76
C SER A 168 5.33 7.79 -19.68
N ILE A 169 5.48 8.93 -19.01
CA ILE A 169 6.75 9.65 -18.89
C ILE A 169 7.19 9.69 -17.42
N LYS A 170 8.47 9.43 -17.18
CA LYS A 170 9.06 9.56 -15.84
C LYS A 170 9.13 11.04 -15.39
N PRO A 171 8.98 11.30 -14.10
CA PRO A 171 8.88 10.35 -12.98
C PRO A 171 7.45 9.80 -12.82
N ARG A 172 7.33 8.54 -12.35
CA ARG A 172 6.04 7.87 -12.23
C ARG A 172 5.79 7.35 -10.82
N ILE A 173 4.51 7.28 -10.45
CA ILE A 173 4.04 6.52 -9.27
C ILE A 173 3.21 5.36 -9.81
N ILE A 174 3.61 4.13 -9.51
CA ILE A 174 3.04 2.91 -10.06
C ILE A 174 2.31 2.15 -8.95
N LYS A 175 0.98 2.06 -9.08
CA LYS A 175 0.09 1.40 -8.13
C LYS A 175 -0.02 -0.09 -8.48
N LEU A 176 0.72 -0.93 -7.77
CA LEU A 176 0.80 -2.36 -8.09
C LEU A 176 -0.44 -3.16 -7.68
N HIS A 177 -1.12 -2.78 -6.62
CA HIS A 177 -2.21 -3.57 -6.03
C HIS A 177 -3.61 -2.97 -6.22
N GLY A 178 -3.77 -2.04 -7.14
CA GLY A 178 -4.98 -1.27 -7.32
C GLY A 178 -4.97 0.06 -6.56
N SER A 179 -6.00 0.87 -6.71
CA SER A 179 -6.09 2.22 -6.15
C SER A 179 -7.53 2.58 -5.80
N ILE A 180 -7.77 3.08 -4.60
CA ILE A 180 -9.06 3.57 -4.15
C ILE A 180 -9.38 4.89 -4.86
N PRO A 181 -10.61 5.07 -5.35
CA PRO A 181 -11.65 4.07 -5.63
C PRO A 181 -11.60 3.52 -7.06
N GLN A 182 -10.59 3.95 -7.86
CA GLN A 182 -10.61 3.87 -9.32
C GLN A 182 -10.35 2.46 -9.87
N VAL A 183 -9.42 1.71 -9.27
CA VAL A 183 -8.95 0.46 -9.85
C VAL A 183 -9.14 -0.73 -8.92
N LYS A 184 -10.05 -1.60 -9.30
CA LYS A 184 -10.39 -2.86 -8.66
C LYS A 184 -10.19 -4.04 -9.63
N PRO A 185 -10.06 -5.27 -9.14
CA PRO A 185 -10.02 -5.69 -7.73
C PRO A 185 -8.69 -5.31 -7.06
N TYR A 186 -8.72 -5.09 -5.75
CA TYR A 186 -7.49 -4.92 -4.96
C TYR A 186 -6.78 -6.26 -4.81
N ILE A 187 -5.47 -6.26 -4.98
CA ILE A 187 -4.63 -7.47 -4.84
C ILE A 187 -4.39 -7.74 -3.35
N ILE A 188 -4.99 -8.81 -2.83
CA ILE A 188 -4.95 -9.11 -1.40
C ILE A 188 -4.86 -10.62 -1.08
N SER A 189 -5.44 -11.50 -1.91
CA SER A 189 -5.51 -12.93 -1.64
C SER A 189 -4.34 -13.71 -2.23
N ASP A 190 -4.09 -14.95 -1.76
CA ASP A 190 -3.08 -15.83 -2.36
C ASP A 190 -3.36 -16.05 -3.84
N GLU A 191 -4.62 -16.19 -4.22
CA GLU A 191 -5.03 -16.34 -5.62
C GLU A 191 -4.70 -15.09 -6.45
N ASP A 192 -4.88 -13.88 -5.89
CA ASP A 192 -4.50 -12.64 -6.56
C ASP A 192 -2.99 -12.63 -6.83
N TYR A 193 -2.16 -12.94 -5.84
CA TYR A 193 -0.71 -12.99 -5.98
C TYR A 193 -0.25 -14.07 -6.94
N ARG A 194 -0.88 -15.23 -6.93
CA ARG A 194 -0.56 -16.35 -7.82
C ARG A 194 -0.83 -16.00 -9.29
N THR A 195 -1.91 -15.29 -9.57
CA THR A 195 -2.32 -14.91 -10.92
C THR A 195 -1.76 -13.55 -11.37
N TYR A 196 -1.10 -12.82 -10.48
CA TYR A 196 -0.59 -11.47 -10.71
C TYR A 196 0.37 -11.39 -11.92
N PRO A 197 1.40 -12.25 -12.04
CA PRO A 197 2.33 -12.17 -13.17
C PRO A 197 1.66 -12.33 -14.54
N ASP A 198 0.63 -13.17 -14.63
CA ASP A 198 -0.10 -13.40 -15.87
C ASP A 198 -1.03 -12.24 -16.22
N LYS A 199 -1.75 -11.72 -15.21
CA LYS A 199 -2.72 -10.63 -15.39
C LYS A 199 -2.09 -9.26 -15.55
N TYR A 200 -0.92 -9.04 -14.96
CA TYR A 200 -0.26 -7.74 -14.88
C TYR A 200 1.19 -7.80 -15.38
N SER A 201 1.42 -8.57 -16.43
CA SER A 201 2.76 -8.83 -16.96
C SER A 201 3.55 -7.57 -17.28
N ALA A 202 2.89 -6.51 -17.77
CA ALA A 202 3.53 -5.23 -18.06
C ALA A 202 3.98 -4.44 -16.81
N LEU A 203 3.44 -4.75 -15.62
CA LEU A 203 3.88 -4.16 -14.35
C LEU A 203 4.99 -4.98 -13.68
N VAL A 204 5.21 -6.23 -14.10
CA VAL A 204 6.18 -7.17 -13.50
C VAL A 204 7.49 -7.19 -14.28
N ASN A 205 7.44 -6.98 -15.59
CA ASN A 205 8.58 -6.97 -16.54
C ASN A 205 9.08 -5.54 -16.82
#